data_3c5c42fa5d78ebefc450b7b2922d8cc4
#
_entry.id   3c5c42fa5d78ebefc450b7b2922d8cc4
#
_cell.length_a   1.000
_cell.length_b   1.000
_cell.length_c   1.000
_cell.angle_alpha   90.00
_cell.angle_beta   90.00
_cell.angle_gamma   90.00
#
_symmetry.space_group_name_H-M   'P 1'
#
loop_
_entity.id
_entity.type
_entity.pdbx_description
1 polymer ?
#
loop_
_entity_poly.entity_id
_entity_poly.type
_entity_poly.pdbx_seq_one_letter_code
_entity_poly.pdbx_strand_id
1 'polypeptide(L)'
;PIQPLVDDKAITDIMVNGPNNVFYEKHGKLEKSDITFIDEDQVRTIAKQIAARVGRRVDELSPTVDARLSDGSRVNVVIPPIALDGTAISIRKFREQNIGLEELVEFGSMSMDMARLLSIASRCRMNILISGGTGSGKTALLNSLSQYIGEDERIVTIEDAAELRLQ
;
A
#
# COMPACT_ATOMS: atom_id res chain seq x y z
N PRO A 1 -10.30 12.25 12.55
CA PRO A 1 -10.81 13.02 11.38
C PRO A 1 -10.64 12.28 10.05
N ILE A 2 -9.52 11.57 9.80
CA ILE A 2 -9.20 10.90 8.52
C ILE A 2 -9.94 9.57 8.30
N GLN A 3 -10.77 9.10 9.24
CA GLN A 3 -11.46 7.81 9.10
C GLN A 3 -12.27 7.69 7.79
N PRO A 4 -12.99 8.72 7.32
CA PRO A 4 -13.72 8.64 6.06
C PRO A 4 -12.81 8.37 4.84
N LEU A 5 -11.56 8.89 4.85
CA LEU A 5 -10.59 8.60 3.79
C LEU A 5 -10.05 7.17 3.89
N VAL A 6 -9.89 6.66 5.11
CA VAL A 6 -9.47 5.28 5.34
C VAL A 6 -10.54 4.30 4.86
N ASP A 7 -11.81 4.60 5.05
CA ASP A 7 -12.93 3.73 4.70
C ASP A 7 -13.27 3.76 3.20
N ASP A 8 -12.92 4.84 2.46
CA ASP A 8 -13.16 4.93 1.01
C ASP A 8 -12.21 4.00 0.24
N LYS A 9 -12.73 2.88 -0.28
CA LYS A 9 -11.95 1.86 -1.03
C LYS A 9 -11.28 2.39 -2.30
N ALA A 10 -11.74 3.52 -2.85
CA ALA A 10 -11.16 4.11 -4.05
C ALA A 10 -9.88 4.93 -3.76
N ILE A 11 -9.65 5.29 -2.49
CA ILE A 11 -8.45 5.99 -2.04
C ILE A 11 -7.32 4.99 -1.82
N THR A 12 -6.15 5.28 -2.38
CA THR A 12 -4.95 4.44 -2.29
C THR A 12 -3.94 4.93 -1.26
N ASP A 13 -3.78 6.24 -1.19
CA ASP A 13 -2.80 6.88 -0.32
C ASP A 13 -3.45 8.05 0.41
N ILE A 14 -3.08 8.25 1.68
CA ILE A 14 -3.53 9.36 2.52
C ILE A 14 -2.28 10.02 3.10
N MET A 15 -2.19 11.33 2.95
CA MET A 15 -1.05 12.12 3.42
C MET A 15 -1.53 13.28 4.27
N VAL A 16 -1.07 13.33 5.50
CA VAL A 16 -1.29 14.43 6.45
C VAL A 16 0.03 15.16 6.64
N ASN A 17 0.07 16.43 6.31
CA ASN A 17 1.22 17.31 6.50
C ASN A 17 0.83 18.47 7.40
N GLY A 18 0.87 18.22 8.71
CA GLY A 18 0.32 19.15 9.71
C GLY A 18 -1.22 19.24 9.69
N PRO A 19 -1.80 20.15 10.48
CA PRO A 19 -3.24 20.16 10.73
C PRO A 19 -4.11 20.57 9.53
N ASN A 20 -3.59 21.37 8.61
CA ASN A 20 -4.38 22.00 7.54
C ASN A 20 -4.16 21.40 6.14
N ASN A 21 -3.23 20.45 6.03
CA ASN A 21 -2.83 19.91 4.75
C ASN A 21 -3.00 18.38 4.72
N VAL A 22 -4.23 17.96 4.43
CA VAL A 22 -4.57 16.56 4.22
C VAL A 22 -4.79 16.34 2.73
N PHE A 23 -4.07 15.39 2.16
CA PHE A 23 -4.18 14.98 0.77
C PHE A 23 -4.51 13.48 0.69
N TYR A 24 -5.08 13.09 -0.41
CA TYR A 24 -5.30 11.67 -0.72
C TYR A 24 -5.10 11.42 -2.21
N GLU A 25 -4.74 10.20 -2.54
CA GLU A 25 -4.69 9.75 -3.93
C GLU A 25 -5.92 8.89 -4.23
N LYS A 26 -6.63 9.24 -5.31
CA LYS A 26 -7.80 8.54 -5.81
C LYS A 26 -7.70 8.39 -7.33
N HIS A 27 -7.82 7.16 -7.84
CA HIS A 27 -7.68 6.86 -9.28
C HIS A 27 -6.38 7.40 -9.91
N GLY A 28 -5.26 7.37 -9.14
CA GLY A 28 -3.95 7.86 -9.60
C GLY A 28 -3.83 9.39 -9.63
N LYS A 29 -4.79 10.12 -9.04
CA LYS A 29 -4.75 11.58 -8.93
C LYS A 29 -4.66 11.99 -7.48
N LEU A 30 -3.75 12.95 -7.21
CA LEU A 30 -3.60 13.57 -5.91
C LEU A 30 -4.62 14.68 -5.76
N GLU A 31 -5.40 14.65 -4.68
CA GLU A 31 -6.43 15.63 -4.36
C GLU A 31 -6.25 16.15 -2.93
N LYS A 32 -6.56 17.43 -2.70
CA LYS A 32 -6.60 17.99 -1.35
C LYS A 32 -7.95 17.72 -0.72
N SER A 33 -7.95 17.22 0.51
CA SER A 33 -9.16 16.99 1.30
C SER A 33 -9.63 18.28 2.00
N ASP A 34 -10.93 18.39 2.21
CA ASP A 34 -11.54 19.42 3.09
C ASP A 34 -11.39 19.07 4.59
N ILE A 35 -10.88 17.89 4.90
CA ILE A 35 -10.65 17.45 6.28
C ILE A 35 -9.46 18.22 6.84
N THR A 36 -9.66 18.80 8.04
CA THR A 36 -8.62 19.46 8.82
C THR A 36 -8.59 18.92 10.25
N PHE A 37 -7.47 19.09 10.91
CA PHE A 37 -7.31 18.84 12.34
C PHE A 37 -7.44 20.16 13.09
N ILE A 38 -7.75 20.10 14.37
CA ILE A 38 -7.89 21.27 15.22
C ILE A 38 -6.55 22.01 15.34
N ASP A 39 -5.50 21.24 15.61
CA ASP A 39 -4.14 21.74 15.83
C ASP A 39 -3.09 20.64 15.61
N GLU A 40 -1.83 20.99 15.77
CA GLU A 40 -0.69 20.08 15.66
C GLU A 40 -0.70 19.01 16.75
N ASP A 41 -1.16 19.31 17.94
CA ASP A 41 -1.22 18.34 19.05
C ASP A 41 -2.22 17.22 18.76
N GLN A 42 -3.31 17.52 18.05
CA GLN A 42 -4.25 16.49 17.59
C GLN A 42 -3.61 15.57 16.56
N VAL A 43 -2.86 16.11 15.57
CA VAL A 43 -2.14 15.30 14.59
C VAL A 43 -1.11 14.41 15.27
N ARG A 44 -0.31 14.97 16.19
CA ARG A 44 0.70 14.27 16.99
C ARG A 44 0.08 13.15 17.84
N THR A 45 -1.08 13.41 18.42
CA THR A 45 -1.81 12.41 19.22
C THR A 45 -2.25 11.23 18.36
N ILE A 46 -2.80 11.50 17.18
CA ILE A 46 -3.21 10.46 16.23
C ILE A 46 -1.99 9.68 15.74
N ALA A 47 -0.88 10.35 15.43
CA ALA A 47 0.38 9.71 15.07
C ALA A 47 0.86 8.72 16.15
N LYS A 48 0.84 9.14 17.42
CA LYS A 48 1.18 8.28 18.57
C LYS A 48 0.23 7.09 18.71
N GLN A 49 -1.07 7.30 18.51
CA GLN A 49 -2.06 6.22 18.55
C GLN A 49 -1.85 5.19 17.45
N ILE A 50 -1.53 5.64 16.22
CA ILE A 50 -1.22 4.76 15.10
C ILE A 50 0.05 3.95 15.42
N ALA A 51 1.11 4.58 15.88
CA ALA A 51 2.35 3.92 16.26
C ALA A 51 2.12 2.87 17.37
N ALA A 52 1.33 3.22 18.39
CA ALA A 52 1.01 2.31 19.51
C ALA A 52 0.24 1.06 19.04
N ARG A 53 -0.68 1.16 18.06
CA ARG A 53 -1.42 0.02 17.50
C ARG A 53 -0.52 -1.02 16.86
N VAL A 54 0.64 -0.61 16.35
CA VAL A 54 1.63 -1.51 15.75
C VAL A 54 2.78 -1.86 16.70
N GLY A 55 2.60 -1.58 18.01
CA GLY A 55 3.61 -1.88 19.03
C GLY A 55 4.88 -1.01 18.90
N ARG A 56 4.79 0.13 18.22
CA ARG A 56 5.89 1.08 18.04
C ARG A 56 5.64 2.33 18.88
N ARG A 57 6.74 3.07 19.12
CA ARG A 57 6.71 4.34 19.83
C ARG A 57 7.24 5.42 18.91
N VAL A 58 6.60 6.60 18.94
CA VAL A 58 7.08 7.80 18.26
C VAL A 58 7.17 8.94 19.26
N ASP A 59 8.38 9.47 19.44
CA ASP A 59 8.69 10.58 20.32
C ASP A 59 9.94 11.34 19.82
N GLU A 60 10.39 12.34 20.56
CA GLU A 60 11.52 13.18 20.17
C GLU A 60 12.85 12.40 20.05
N LEU A 61 13.01 11.28 20.75
CA LEU A 61 14.17 10.40 20.66
C LEU A 61 14.08 9.41 19.48
N SER A 62 12.85 9.10 19.08
CA SER A 62 12.53 8.21 17.95
C SER A 62 11.42 8.88 17.11
N PRO A 63 11.77 9.93 16.34
CA PRO A 63 10.76 10.79 15.71
C PRO A 63 10.16 10.21 14.42
N THR A 64 10.55 9.01 14.05
CA THR A 64 10.06 8.33 12.84
C THR A 64 9.55 6.93 13.15
N VAL A 65 8.45 6.55 12.51
CA VAL A 65 7.92 5.18 12.53
C VAL A 65 7.57 4.79 11.11
N ASP A 66 8.09 3.66 10.67
CA ASP A 66 7.63 2.96 9.47
C ASP A 66 7.11 1.60 9.91
N ALA A 67 5.84 1.31 9.63
CA ALA A 67 5.18 0.12 10.14
C ALA A 67 4.04 -0.33 9.21
N ARG A 68 3.54 -1.53 9.48
CA ARG A 68 2.38 -2.11 8.82
C ARG A 68 1.22 -2.20 9.80
N LEU A 69 0.06 -1.70 9.40
CA LEU A 69 -1.19 -1.82 10.14
C LEU A 69 -1.75 -3.24 10.04
N SER A 70 -2.71 -3.57 10.92
CA SER A 70 -3.34 -4.89 10.94
C SER A 70 -4.11 -5.25 9.67
N ASP A 71 -4.58 -4.25 8.92
CA ASP A 71 -5.23 -4.41 7.62
C ASP A 71 -4.24 -4.59 6.47
N GLY A 72 -2.93 -4.59 6.76
CA GLY A 72 -1.86 -4.69 5.78
C GLY A 72 -1.39 -3.35 5.20
N SER A 73 -2.07 -2.25 5.47
CA SER A 73 -1.66 -0.91 5.03
C SER A 73 -0.31 -0.51 5.63
N ARG A 74 0.52 0.16 4.85
CA ARG A 74 1.80 0.71 5.33
C ARG A 74 1.57 2.11 5.87
N VAL A 75 2.10 2.40 7.03
CA VAL A 75 2.08 3.73 7.64
C VAL A 75 3.50 4.22 7.90
N ASN A 76 3.77 5.44 7.49
CA ASN A 76 4.96 6.18 7.86
C ASN A 76 4.52 7.40 8.68
N VAL A 77 5.18 7.64 9.81
CA VAL A 77 4.97 8.78 10.68
C VAL A 77 6.29 9.48 10.91
N VAL A 78 6.30 10.79 10.78
CA VAL A 78 7.45 11.63 11.11
C VAL A 78 6.95 12.79 11.97
N ILE A 79 7.58 13.03 13.11
CA ILE A 79 7.25 14.13 14.02
C ILE A 79 8.41 15.14 14.13
N PRO A 80 8.18 16.35 14.62
CA PRO A 80 9.27 17.26 14.99
C PRO A 80 10.25 16.59 15.97
N PRO A 81 11.57 16.87 15.90
CA PRO A 81 12.19 17.96 15.13
C PRO A 81 12.53 17.62 13.66
N ILE A 82 12.34 16.39 13.19
CA ILE A 82 12.66 16.00 11.81
C ILE A 82 11.62 16.57 10.83
N ALA A 83 10.35 16.48 11.17
CA ALA A 83 9.27 17.09 10.39
C ALA A 83 9.22 18.61 10.68
N LEU A 84 9.76 19.41 9.75
CA LEU A 84 9.90 20.86 9.93
C LEU A 84 8.56 21.60 9.89
N ASP A 85 7.60 21.13 9.10
CA ASP A 85 6.29 21.75 8.88
C ASP A 85 5.18 21.14 9.76
N GLY A 86 5.54 20.45 10.84
CA GLY A 86 4.63 19.72 11.71
C GLY A 86 4.62 18.21 11.47
N THR A 87 3.81 17.49 12.24
CA THR A 87 3.71 16.04 12.16
C THR A 87 3.21 15.59 10.78
N ALA A 88 3.95 14.69 10.15
CA ALA A 88 3.56 14.07 8.89
C ALA A 88 3.12 12.62 9.12
N ILE A 89 2.00 12.23 8.50
CA ILE A 89 1.50 10.85 8.48
C ILE A 89 1.22 10.47 7.03
N SER A 90 1.82 9.39 6.56
CA SER A 90 1.56 8.83 5.24
C SER A 90 1.03 7.41 5.40
N ILE A 91 -0.15 7.15 4.85
CA ILE A 91 -0.77 5.82 4.89
C ILE A 91 -0.96 5.36 3.45
N ARG A 92 -0.27 4.28 3.07
CA ARG A 92 -0.51 3.59 1.81
C ARG A 92 -1.41 2.41 2.08
N LYS A 93 -2.66 2.52 1.61
CA LYS A 93 -3.67 1.50 1.85
C LYS A 93 -3.35 0.20 1.11
N PHE A 94 -3.59 -0.87 1.80
CA PHE A 94 -3.47 -2.19 1.22
C PHE A 94 -4.71 -2.46 0.33
N ARG A 95 -4.48 -2.75 -0.95
CA ARG A 95 -5.57 -3.10 -1.87
C ARG A 95 -5.94 -4.57 -1.71
N GLU A 96 -7.20 -4.84 -1.41
CA GLU A 96 -7.73 -6.21 -1.29
C GLU A 96 -8.01 -6.90 -2.64
N GLN A 97 -7.77 -6.26 -3.77
CA GLN A 97 -8.10 -6.82 -5.06
C GLN A 97 -7.09 -7.89 -5.47
N ASN A 98 -7.52 -9.14 -5.39
CA ASN A 98 -6.87 -10.26 -6.06
C ASN A 98 -7.29 -10.25 -7.53
N ILE A 99 -6.63 -9.40 -8.32
CA ILE A 99 -6.84 -9.34 -9.77
C ILE A 99 -6.27 -10.62 -10.38
N GLY A 100 -7.11 -11.39 -11.08
CA GLY A 100 -6.69 -12.56 -11.84
C GLY A 100 -6.16 -12.21 -13.23
N LEU A 101 -5.57 -13.20 -13.94
CA LEU A 101 -5.11 -12.98 -15.32
C LEU A 101 -6.26 -12.64 -16.27
N GLU A 102 -7.45 -13.19 -16.04
CA GLU A 102 -8.65 -12.95 -16.85
C GLU A 102 -9.10 -11.49 -16.73
N GLU A 103 -9.12 -10.93 -15.53
CA GLU A 103 -9.43 -9.52 -15.30
C GLU A 103 -8.38 -8.59 -15.93
N LEU A 104 -7.09 -8.98 -15.93
CA LEU A 104 -6.06 -8.23 -16.62
C LEU A 104 -6.27 -8.20 -18.15
N VAL A 105 -6.86 -9.26 -18.71
CA VAL A 105 -7.28 -9.30 -20.13
C VAL A 105 -8.48 -8.38 -20.34
N GLU A 106 -9.47 -8.40 -19.46
CA GLU A 106 -10.64 -7.50 -19.54
C GLU A 106 -10.24 -6.02 -19.45
N PHE A 107 -9.24 -5.70 -18.65
CA PHE A 107 -8.67 -4.34 -18.58
C PHE A 107 -7.81 -3.97 -19.81
N GLY A 108 -7.62 -4.90 -20.74
CA GLY A 108 -6.79 -4.68 -21.93
C GLY A 108 -5.29 -4.64 -21.64
N SER A 109 -4.85 -5.08 -20.46
CA SER A 109 -3.44 -5.09 -20.06
C SER A 109 -2.63 -6.15 -20.82
N MET A 110 -3.28 -7.22 -21.27
CA MET A 110 -2.67 -8.30 -22.07
C MET A 110 -3.72 -9.02 -22.92
N SER A 111 -3.25 -9.81 -23.91
CA SER A 111 -4.15 -10.69 -24.66
C SER A 111 -4.44 -12.00 -23.89
N MET A 112 -5.53 -12.68 -24.27
CA MET A 112 -5.87 -14.00 -23.71
C MET A 112 -4.76 -15.02 -23.94
N ASP A 113 -4.09 -14.97 -25.10
CA ASP A 113 -3.00 -15.92 -25.40
C ASP A 113 -1.76 -15.65 -24.52
N MET A 114 -1.48 -14.38 -24.19
CA MET A 114 -0.44 -14.04 -23.21
C MET A 114 -0.81 -14.55 -21.81
N ALA A 115 -2.05 -14.38 -21.37
CA ALA A 115 -2.52 -14.87 -20.08
C ALA A 115 -2.40 -16.41 -20.00
N ARG A 116 -2.76 -17.14 -21.06
CA ARG A 116 -2.60 -18.61 -21.16
C ARG A 116 -1.13 -19.02 -21.09
N LEU A 117 -0.27 -18.36 -21.85
CA LEU A 117 1.18 -18.64 -21.83
C LEU A 117 1.76 -18.43 -20.42
N LEU A 118 1.41 -17.34 -19.75
CA LEU A 118 1.89 -17.01 -18.41
C LEU A 118 1.38 -18.01 -17.36
N SER A 119 0.12 -18.45 -17.45
CA SER A 119 -0.43 -19.48 -16.55
C SER A 119 0.30 -20.82 -16.71
N ILE A 120 0.61 -21.21 -17.95
CA ILE A 120 1.40 -22.42 -18.22
C ILE A 120 2.83 -22.27 -17.68
N ALA A 121 3.48 -21.13 -17.92
CA ALA A 121 4.82 -20.84 -17.43
C ALA A 121 4.90 -20.93 -15.90
N SER A 122 3.89 -20.38 -15.18
CA SER A 122 3.81 -20.47 -13.73
C SER A 122 3.69 -21.92 -13.25
N ARG A 123 2.77 -22.71 -13.83
CA ARG A 123 2.58 -24.13 -13.51
C ARG A 123 3.82 -25.00 -13.84
N CYS A 124 4.54 -24.63 -14.88
CA CYS A 124 5.78 -25.30 -15.27
C CYS A 124 7.01 -24.86 -14.47
N ARG A 125 6.83 -24.02 -13.44
CA ARG A 125 7.92 -23.49 -12.59
C ARG A 125 9.01 -22.76 -13.37
N MET A 126 8.63 -22.07 -14.43
CA MET A 126 9.59 -21.30 -15.23
C MET A 126 10.02 -20.06 -14.47
N ASN A 127 11.26 -19.62 -14.70
CA ASN A 127 11.71 -18.33 -14.19
C ASN A 127 11.03 -17.20 -14.95
N ILE A 128 10.30 -16.34 -14.25
CA ILE A 128 9.56 -15.21 -14.82
C ILE A 128 10.15 -13.91 -14.26
N LEU A 129 10.60 -13.04 -15.16
CA LEU A 129 11.06 -11.70 -14.81
C LEU A 129 9.99 -10.68 -15.23
N ILE A 130 9.49 -9.89 -14.25
CA ILE A 130 8.52 -8.83 -14.47
C ILE A 130 9.22 -7.48 -14.27
N SER A 131 9.23 -6.66 -15.32
CA SER A 131 9.89 -5.34 -15.32
C SER A 131 8.93 -4.24 -15.73
N GLY A 132 9.13 -3.04 -15.20
CA GLY A 132 8.32 -1.86 -15.53
C GLY A 132 8.50 -0.73 -14.51
N GLY A 133 7.97 0.45 -14.80
CA GLY A 133 8.00 1.61 -13.91
C GLY A 133 7.10 1.46 -12.67
N THR A 134 7.15 2.44 -11.77
CA THR A 134 6.23 2.51 -10.63
C THR A 134 4.79 2.65 -11.12
N GLY A 135 3.85 1.95 -10.50
CA GLY A 135 2.43 2.00 -10.86
C GLY A 135 2.06 1.24 -12.15
N SER A 136 3.01 0.53 -12.82
CA SER A 136 2.74 -0.19 -14.07
C SER A 136 2.03 -1.55 -13.89
N GLY A 137 1.70 -1.94 -12.66
CA GLY A 137 0.98 -3.19 -12.39
C GLY A 137 1.87 -4.42 -12.19
N LYS A 138 3.19 -4.27 -11.99
CA LYS A 138 4.11 -5.41 -11.74
C LYS A 138 3.66 -6.34 -10.63
N THR A 139 3.36 -5.76 -9.46
CA THR A 139 2.90 -6.51 -8.28
C THR A 139 1.53 -7.15 -8.52
N ALA A 140 0.63 -6.47 -9.26
CA ALA A 140 -0.67 -7.03 -9.63
C ALA A 140 -0.49 -8.27 -10.54
N LEU A 141 0.38 -8.20 -11.54
CA LEU A 141 0.69 -9.34 -12.41
C LEU A 141 1.34 -10.47 -11.63
N LEU A 142 2.29 -10.18 -10.72
CA LEU A 142 2.93 -11.20 -9.91
C LEU A 142 1.93 -11.91 -8.97
N ASN A 143 1.02 -11.16 -8.34
CA ASN A 143 -0.07 -11.72 -7.56
C ASN A 143 -1.02 -12.59 -8.41
N SER A 144 -1.34 -12.16 -9.64
CA SER A 144 -2.16 -12.97 -10.56
C SER A 144 -1.48 -14.31 -10.92
N LEU A 145 -0.17 -14.29 -11.13
CA LEU A 145 0.60 -15.49 -11.45
C LEU A 145 0.73 -16.43 -10.25
N SER A 146 0.80 -15.90 -9.04
CA SER A 146 0.90 -16.71 -7.82
C SER A 146 -0.31 -17.63 -7.61
N GLN A 147 -1.47 -17.27 -8.16
CA GLN A 147 -2.69 -18.10 -8.10
C GLN A 147 -2.56 -19.43 -8.88
N TYR A 148 -1.56 -19.56 -9.76
CA TYR A 148 -1.29 -20.75 -10.55
C TYR A 148 -0.18 -21.63 -9.96
N ILE A 149 0.36 -21.28 -8.80
CA ILE A 149 1.31 -22.12 -8.05
C ILE A 149 0.50 -23.20 -7.31
N GLY A 150 0.97 -24.43 -7.35
CA GLY A 150 0.28 -25.55 -6.69
C GLY A 150 0.23 -25.39 -5.17
N GLU A 151 -0.85 -25.84 -4.53
CA GLU A 151 -1.03 -25.81 -3.07
C GLU A 151 0.01 -26.66 -2.31
N ASP A 152 0.65 -27.60 -2.99
CA ASP A 152 1.70 -28.47 -2.45
C ASP A 152 3.10 -27.83 -2.55
N GLU A 153 3.19 -26.61 -3.07
CA GLU A 153 4.47 -25.91 -3.23
C GLU A 153 4.79 -25.01 -2.05
N ARG A 154 6.03 -25.05 -1.60
CA ARG A 154 6.54 -24.09 -0.61
C ARG A 154 6.95 -22.81 -1.30
N ILE A 155 6.30 -21.70 -0.96
CA ILE A 155 6.61 -20.39 -1.48
C ILE A 155 7.40 -19.59 -0.44
N VAL A 156 8.38 -18.83 -0.89
CA VAL A 156 9.14 -17.87 -0.08
C VAL A 156 9.17 -16.54 -0.83
N THR A 157 8.75 -15.46 -0.17
CA THR A 157 8.85 -14.11 -0.70
C THR A 157 10.00 -13.35 -0.06
N ILE A 158 10.67 -12.51 -0.85
CA ILE A 158 11.69 -11.57 -0.40
C ILE A 158 11.29 -10.21 -0.93
N GLU A 159 10.90 -9.32 -0.03
CA GLU A 159 10.29 -8.02 -0.36
C GLU A 159 10.80 -6.95 0.60
N ASP A 160 10.96 -5.72 0.14
CA ASP A 160 11.24 -4.56 1.01
C ASP A 160 10.02 -4.24 1.90
N ALA A 161 8.83 -4.34 1.33
CA ALA A 161 7.56 -4.27 2.03
C ALA A 161 6.64 -5.38 1.48
N ALA A 162 5.95 -6.11 2.37
CA ALA A 162 5.08 -7.19 1.93
C ALA A 162 3.87 -6.65 1.16
N GLU A 163 3.89 -6.80 -0.15
CA GLU A 163 2.82 -6.44 -1.09
C GLU A 163 2.18 -7.68 -1.73
N LEU A 164 2.91 -8.80 -1.73
CA LEU A 164 2.43 -10.05 -2.32
C LEU A 164 1.42 -10.72 -1.40
N ARG A 165 0.34 -11.21 -2.01
CA ARG A 165 -0.64 -12.11 -1.41
C ARG A 165 -0.54 -13.45 -2.12
N LEU A 166 0.11 -14.36 -1.46
CA LEU A 166 0.10 -15.77 -1.87
C LEU A 166 -1.12 -16.43 -1.24
N GLN A 167 -1.86 -17.15 -2.01
CA GLN A 167 -3.02 -17.93 -1.54
C GLN A 167 -2.55 -19.23 -0.94
#